data_0d058d0a3c8b12509fdaeb15bc08a542
#
_entry.id   0d058d0a3c8b12509fdaeb15bc08a542
#
_cell.length_a   1.000
_cell.length_b   1.000
_cell.length_c   1.000
_cell.angle_alpha   90.00
_cell.angle_beta   90.00
_cell.angle_gamma   90.00
#
_symmetry.space_group_name_H-M   'P 1'
#
loop_
_entity.id
_entity.type
_entity.pdbx_description
1 polymer ?
#
loop_
_entity_poly.entity_id
_entity_poly.type
_entity_poly.pdbx_seq_one_letter_code
_entity_poly.pdbx_strand_id
1 'polypeptide(L)'
;IKDLITEDTLVVFDEVHRIKNPVGMRAGSALRITKDAKYMVALTGTPIPNGYKDIYNLLNLLYPYDYNHFFNFEIPLLSNPNKSEVKMINDKIQPFFTRTSKQELGVPPSNEDKIIDIEASLEEQELFKIILSKYKSNQLALFAKIMQLESSPSLLLETLDLKEFEEMLDLSVNHEKFVEYQDYSKEVEDLVYKIDKTSKMKELLKLINRIVGESKTAIVWCIFVKTMYKLKSDLNK
;
A
#
# COMPACT_ATOMS: atom_id res chain seq x y z
N ILE A 1 -3.23 4.90 -24.82
CA ILE A 1 -2.95 6.18 -24.12
C ILE A 1 -1.79 6.90 -24.80
N LYS A 2 -0.66 6.23 -25.10
CA LYS A 2 0.50 6.88 -25.74
C LYS A 2 0.13 7.66 -27.00
N ASP A 3 -0.72 7.11 -27.84
CA ASP A 3 -1.16 7.71 -29.11
C ASP A 3 -2.05 8.96 -28.92
N LEU A 4 -2.46 9.25 -27.68
CA LEU A 4 -3.24 10.45 -27.31
C LEU A 4 -2.37 11.59 -26.80
N ILE A 5 -1.07 11.35 -26.59
CA ILE A 5 -0.14 12.33 -26.03
C ILE A 5 0.59 13.03 -27.17
N THR A 6 0.45 14.34 -27.19
CA THR A 6 1.09 15.25 -28.15
C THR A 6 1.93 16.29 -27.40
N GLU A 7 2.65 17.12 -28.12
CA GLU A 7 3.41 18.25 -27.55
C GLU A 7 2.55 19.23 -26.76
N ASP A 8 1.26 19.33 -27.05
CA ASP A 8 0.33 20.22 -26.35
C ASP A 8 -0.38 19.55 -25.15
N THR A 9 -0.02 18.31 -24.84
CA THR A 9 -0.64 17.54 -23.76
C THR A 9 0.03 17.84 -22.42
N LEU A 10 -0.78 18.22 -21.41
CA LEU A 10 -0.39 18.21 -20.02
C LEU A 10 -0.68 16.83 -19.42
N VAL A 11 0.35 16.16 -18.93
CA VAL A 11 0.21 14.90 -18.20
C VAL A 11 0.30 15.16 -16.70
N VAL A 12 -0.73 14.78 -15.96
CA VAL A 12 -0.77 14.89 -14.50
C VAL A 12 -0.76 13.48 -13.90
N PHE A 13 0.23 13.20 -13.06
CA PHE A 13 0.33 11.96 -12.28
C PHE A 13 -0.13 12.22 -10.86
N ASP A 14 -1.24 11.64 -10.47
CA ASP A 14 -1.67 11.61 -9.08
C ASP A 14 -1.09 10.38 -8.37
N GLU A 15 -0.76 10.53 -7.07
CA GLU A 15 -0.09 9.51 -6.25
C GLU A 15 1.16 8.93 -6.93
N VAL A 16 1.98 9.81 -7.48
CA VAL A 16 3.16 9.46 -8.30
C VAL A 16 4.19 8.62 -7.55
N HIS A 17 4.18 8.60 -6.22
CA HIS A 17 5.03 7.72 -5.41
C HIS A 17 4.83 6.22 -5.73
N ARG A 18 3.71 5.84 -6.37
CA ARG A 18 3.46 4.46 -6.82
C ARG A 18 4.36 3.99 -7.96
N ILE A 19 5.10 4.90 -8.60
CA ILE A 19 6.08 4.58 -9.64
C ILE A 19 7.53 4.77 -9.17
N LYS A 20 7.77 4.84 -7.87
CA LYS A 20 9.11 5.04 -7.27
C LYS A 20 10.11 3.95 -7.63
N ASN A 21 9.66 2.71 -7.87
CA ASN A 21 10.54 1.58 -8.20
C ASN A 21 11.02 1.67 -9.67
N PRO A 22 12.34 1.90 -9.92
CA PRO A 22 12.88 2.07 -11.27
C PRO A 22 12.72 0.85 -12.18
N VAL A 23 12.65 -0.34 -11.63
CA VAL A 23 12.49 -1.59 -12.38
C VAL A 23 11.03 -2.07 -12.46
N GLY A 24 10.10 -1.34 -11.88
CA GLY A 24 8.69 -1.67 -11.87
C GLY A 24 8.02 -1.48 -13.24
N MET A 25 7.11 -2.38 -13.62
CA MET A 25 6.37 -2.27 -14.88
C MET A 25 5.58 -0.96 -15.00
N ARG A 26 5.02 -0.46 -13.88
CA ARG A 26 4.28 0.81 -13.82
C ARG A 26 5.20 1.99 -14.13
N ALA A 27 6.40 2.02 -13.54
CA ALA A 27 7.39 3.05 -13.79
C ALA A 27 7.84 3.06 -15.26
N GLY A 28 8.19 1.90 -15.82
CA GLY A 28 8.56 1.79 -17.23
C GLY A 28 7.45 2.20 -18.20
N SER A 29 6.19 1.97 -17.84
CA SER A 29 5.04 2.42 -18.65
C SER A 29 4.85 3.93 -18.53
N ALA A 30 4.94 4.51 -17.34
CA ALA A 30 4.85 5.95 -17.12
C ALA A 30 5.95 6.70 -17.87
N LEU A 31 7.21 6.27 -17.74
CA LEU A 31 8.34 6.87 -18.44
C LEU A 31 8.22 6.82 -19.97
N ARG A 32 7.59 5.75 -20.52
CA ARG A 32 7.33 5.67 -21.97
C ARG A 32 6.25 6.63 -22.44
N ILE A 33 5.23 6.84 -21.59
CA ILE A 33 4.12 7.74 -21.90
C ILE A 33 4.59 9.20 -21.90
N THR A 34 5.46 9.57 -20.97
CA THR A 34 5.88 10.95 -20.76
C THR A 34 6.91 11.46 -21.77
N LYS A 35 7.57 10.56 -22.53
CA LYS A 35 8.59 10.97 -23.51
C LYS A 35 8.09 11.96 -24.56
N ASP A 36 6.82 11.87 -24.91
CA ASP A 36 6.21 12.68 -25.96
C ASP A 36 5.41 13.88 -25.40
N ALA A 37 5.30 13.99 -24.06
CA ALA A 37 4.60 15.08 -23.41
C ALA A 37 5.55 16.25 -23.09
N LYS A 38 5.11 17.47 -23.40
CA LYS A 38 5.87 18.70 -23.12
C LYS A 38 5.67 19.19 -21.68
N TYR A 39 4.49 18.99 -21.13
CA TYR A 39 4.13 19.48 -19.81
C TYR A 39 3.76 18.30 -18.88
N MET A 40 4.41 18.26 -17.72
CA MET A 40 4.18 17.20 -16.74
C MET A 40 4.06 17.79 -15.33
N VAL A 41 3.11 17.26 -14.55
CA VAL A 41 2.93 17.57 -13.14
C VAL A 41 2.81 16.26 -12.36
N ALA A 42 3.49 16.18 -11.25
CA ALA A 42 3.45 15.05 -10.33
C ALA A 42 2.86 15.49 -8.99
N LEU A 43 1.82 14.80 -8.55
CA LEU A 43 1.14 15.05 -7.27
C LEU A 43 1.40 13.87 -6.34
N THR A 44 1.80 14.16 -5.10
CA THR A 44 1.95 13.14 -4.06
C THR A 44 1.96 13.76 -2.68
N GLY A 45 1.31 13.12 -1.71
CA GLY A 45 1.43 13.47 -0.29
C GLY A 45 2.74 12.98 0.34
N THR A 46 3.44 12.03 -0.28
CA THR A 46 4.63 11.36 0.25
C THR A 46 5.69 11.16 -0.85
N PRO A 47 6.44 12.19 -1.23
CA PRO A 47 7.41 12.09 -2.32
C PRO A 47 8.59 11.15 -2.03
N ILE A 48 8.94 10.97 -0.75
CA ILE A 48 10.05 10.17 -0.25
C ILE A 48 9.53 9.22 0.86
N PRO A 49 8.70 8.23 0.52
CA PRO A 49 8.10 7.37 1.54
C PRO A 49 9.11 6.46 2.26
N ASN A 50 10.13 5.94 1.57
CA ASN A 50 11.10 5.01 2.14
C ASN A 50 12.54 5.55 2.19
N GLY A 51 12.85 6.59 1.42
CA GLY A 51 14.18 7.19 1.35
C GLY A 51 14.43 7.96 0.06
N TYR A 52 15.54 8.66 -0.03
CA TYR A 52 15.86 9.53 -1.17
C TYR A 52 15.91 8.81 -2.52
N LYS A 53 16.16 7.51 -2.54
CA LYS A 53 16.11 6.70 -3.76
C LYS A 53 14.74 6.80 -4.48
N ASP A 54 13.68 7.03 -3.73
CA ASP A 54 12.32 7.10 -4.29
C ASP A 54 12.11 8.28 -5.23
N ILE A 55 12.90 9.37 -5.08
CA ILE A 55 12.81 10.53 -5.97
C ILE A 55 13.47 10.30 -7.34
N TYR A 56 14.31 9.27 -7.50
CA TYR A 56 15.05 9.05 -8.74
C TYR A 56 14.13 8.95 -9.96
N ASN A 57 13.14 8.06 -9.89
CA ASN A 57 12.18 7.90 -10.97
C ASN A 57 11.27 9.10 -11.15
N LEU A 58 10.87 9.73 -10.06
CA LEU A 58 10.04 10.93 -10.10
C LEU A 58 10.72 12.06 -10.88
N LEU A 59 12.00 12.32 -10.60
CA LEU A 59 12.75 13.35 -11.28
C LEU A 59 13.02 12.98 -12.75
N ASN A 60 13.31 11.71 -13.05
CA ASN A 60 13.45 11.24 -14.44
C ASN A 60 12.12 11.29 -15.20
N LEU A 61 10.98 11.11 -14.53
CA LEU A 61 9.67 11.24 -15.14
C LEU A 61 9.39 12.69 -15.56
N LEU A 62 9.65 13.63 -14.64
CA LEU A 62 9.38 15.05 -14.86
C LEU A 62 10.38 15.72 -15.81
N TYR A 63 11.63 15.25 -15.81
CA TYR A 63 12.75 15.85 -16.57
C TYR A 63 13.51 14.79 -17.37
N PRO A 64 12.86 14.09 -18.31
CA PRO A 64 13.46 12.94 -19.01
C PRO A 64 14.69 13.31 -19.83
N TYR A 65 14.80 14.55 -20.30
CA TYR A 65 15.91 15.04 -21.11
C TYR A 65 16.91 15.89 -20.32
N ASP A 66 16.44 16.53 -19.24
CA ASP A 66 17.21 17.51 -18.48
C ASP A 66 17.64 17.00 -17.10
N TYR A 67 17.33 15.74 -16.76
CA TYR A 67 17.66 15.15 -15.46
C TYR A 67 19.14 15.33 -15.08
N ASN A 68 20.05 15.02 -16.00
CA ASN A 68 21.49 15.14 -15.74
C ASN A 68 21.94 16.61 -15.62
N HIS A 69 21.27 17.53 -16.29
CA HIS A 69 21.56 18.95 -16.20
C HIS A 69 21.16 19.53 -14.84
N PHE A 70 19.96 19.22 -14.36
CA PHE A 70 19.44 19.79 -13.12
C PHE A 70 19.88 19.01 -11.87
N PHE A 71 19.89 17.70 -11.91
CA PHE A 71 20.04 16.87 -10.72
C PHE A 71 21.33 16.06 -10.73
N ASN A 72 21.53 15.25 -11.74
CA ASN A 72 22.67 14.33 -11.88
C ASN A 72 22.93 13.48 -10.63
N PHE A 73 21.86 13.00 -9.99
CA PHE A 73 21.99 12.12 -8.86
C PHE A 73 22.14 10.67 -9.32
N GLU A 74 23.15 9.99 -8.80
CA GLU A 74 23.30 8.56 -8.99
C GLU A 74 22.54 7.77 -7.93
N ILE A 75 22.04 6.58 -8.29
CA ILE A 75 21.29 5.71 -7.35
C ILE A 75 22.09 5.38 -6.07
N PRO A 76 23.41 5.09 -6.12
CA PRO A 76 24.20 4.86 -4.92
C PRO A 76 24.18 6.05 -3.94
N LEU A 77 24.29 7.28 -4.43
CA LEU A 77 24.20 8.51 -3.63
C LEU A 77 22.83 8.60 -2.94
N LEU A 78 21.75 8.34 -3.68
CA LEU A 78 20.39 8.44 -3.14
C LEU A 78 20.02 7.28 -2.19
N SER A 79 20.74 6.16 -2.24
CA SER A 79 20.42 4.98 -1.42
C SER A 79 20.79 5.16 0.06
N ASN A 80 21.93 5.80 0.33
CA ASN A 80 22.43 6.02 1.71
C ASN A 80 23.16 7.37 1.85
N PRO A 81 22.47 8.50 1.63
CA PRO A 81 23.12 9.80 1.69
C PRO A 81 23.51 10.17 3.13
N ASN A 82 24.72 10.71 3.29
CA ASN A 82 25.15 11.31 4.56
C ASN A 82 24.48 12.70 4.76
N LYS A 83 24.68 13.32 5.93
CA LYS A 83 24.02 14.59 6.27
C LYS A 83 24.35 15.74 5.29
N SER A 84 25.57 15.82 4.76
CA SER A 84 25.94 16.85 3.81
C SER A 84 25.33 16.60 2.43
N GLU A 85 25.26 15.34 2.00
CA GLU A 85 24.60 14.93 0.77
C GLU A 85 23.08 15.14 0.82
N VAL A 86 22.43 14.85 1.95
CA VAL A 86 21.01 15.17 2.17
C VAL A 86 20.76 16.65 1.98
N LYS A 87 21.59 17.52 2.54
CA LYS A 87 21.47 18.98 2.34
C LYS A 87 21.59 19.34 0.86
N MET A 88 22.64 18.84 0.19
CA MET A 88 22.86 19.09 -1.25
C MET A 88 21.68 18.60 -2.11
N ILE A 89 21.13 17.41 -1.82
CA ILE A 89 19.97 16.87 -2.53
C ILE A 89 18.76 17.80 -2.35
N ASN A 90 18.47 18.19 -1.10
CA ASN A 90 17.33 19.03 -0.79
C ASN A 90 17.47 20.43 -1.44
N ASP A 91 18.65 21.03 -1.41
CA ASP A 91 18.92 22.34 -2.04
C ASP A 91 18.71 22.28 -3.56
N LYS A 92 19.08 21.16 -4.22
CA LYS A 92 18.89 20.97 -5.65
C LYS A 92 17.44 20.73 -6.05
N ILE A 93 16.65 19.99 -5.26
CA ILE A 93 15.26 19.68 -5.59
C ILE A 93 14.27 20.79 -5.19
N GLN A 94 14.65 21.63 -4.23
CA GLN A 94 13.77 22.67 -3.67
C GLN A 94 13.13 23.58 -4.73
N PRO A 95 13.83 24.06 -5.77
CA PRO A 95 13.22 24.90 -6.80
C PRO A 95 12.14 24.23 -7.65
N PHE A 96 12.12 22.91 -7.67
CA PHE A 96 11.21 22.09 -8.49
C PHE A 96 10.06 21.46 -7.68
N PHE A 97 9.99 21.81 -6.38
CA PHE A 97 9.09 21.14 -5.45
C PHE A 97 8.32 22.16 -4.60
N THR A 98 7.00 22.09 -4.64
CA THR A 98 6.14 22.88 -3.78
C THR A 98 5.42 21.94 -2.80
N ARG A 99 5.48 22.28 -1.51
CA ARG A 99 4.81 21.52 -0.46
C ARG A 99 3.91 22.46 0.34
N THR A 100 2.66 22.03 0.51
CA THR A 100 1.71 22.69 1.42
C THR A 100 1.43 21.74 2.59
N SER A 101 1.64 22.21 3.81
CA SER A 101 1.40 21.42 5.01
C SER A 101 -0.07 21.52 5.45
N LYS A 102 -0.55 20.52 6.22
CA LYS A 102 -1.89 20.57 6.82
C LYS A 102 -2.09 21.81 7.71
N GLN A 103 -1.03 22.26 8.39
CA GLN A 103 -1.06 23.47 9.23
C GLN A 103 -1.30 24.74 8.42
N GLU A 104 -0.63 24.87 7.27
CA GLU A 104 -0.83 26.02 6.35
C GLU A 104 -2.25 26.06 5.79
N LEU A 105 -2.88 24.90 5.64
CA LEU A 105 -4.29 24.77 5.21
C LEU A 105 -5.30 24.97 6.35
N GLY A 106 -4.86 25.21 7.58
CA GLY A 106 -5.74 25.32 8.73
C GLY A 106 -6.48 24.02 9.09
N VAL A 107 -5.98 22.87 8.63
CA VAL A 107 -6.57 21.58 8.95
C VAL A 107 -6.30 21.27 10.42
N PRO A 108 -7.34 20.96 11.23
CA PRO A 108 -7.14 20.62 12.62
C PRO A 108 -6.24 19.39 12.78
N PRO A 109 -5.46 19.30 13.88
CA PRO A 109 -4.67 18.11 14.15
C PRO A 109 -5.58 16.89 14.27
N SER A 110 -5.09 15.73 13.82
CA SER A 110 -5.78 14.45 14.05
C SER A 110 -5.76 14.12 15.55
N ASN A 111 -6.83 13.52 16.03
CA ASN A 111 -6.82 12.88 17.34
C ASN A 111 -5.81 11.74 17.37
N GLU A 112 -5.35 11.37 18.57
CA GLU A 112 -4.52 10.19 18.75
C GLU A 112 -5.26 8.91 18.34
N ASP A 113 -4.54 7.99 17.71
CA ASP A 113 -5.08 6.69 17.34
C ASP A 113 -5.39 5.87 18.60
N LYS A 114 -6.57 5.26 18.62
CA LYS A 114 -6.98 4.34 19.70
C LYS A 114 -6.80 2.91 19.23
N ILE A 115 -5.87 2.21 19.85
CA ILE A 115 -5.68 0.77 19.64
C ILE A 115 -6.69 0.02 20.51
N ILE A 116 -7.38 -0.95 19.92
CA ILE A 116 -8.30 -1.84 20.61
C ILE A 116 -7.73 -3.25 20.51
N ASP A 117 -7.28 -3.76 21.66
CA ASP A 117 -6.81 -5.14 21.76
C ASP A 117 -8.00 -6.09 21.82
N ILE A 118 -7.96 -7.13 21.00
CA ILE A 118 -9.05 -8.09 20.85
C ILE A 118 -8.47 -9.50 21.03
N GLU A 119 -9.03 -10.25 21.97
CA GLU A 119 -8.66 -11.64 22.18
C GLU A 119 -9.25 -12.54 21.08
N ALA A 120 -8.40 -13.31 20.42
CA ALA A 120 -8.81 -14.25 19.40
C ALA A 120 -9.53 -15.47 20.01
N SER A 121 -10.53 -16.01 19.31
CA SER A 121 -11.19 -17.26 19.74
C SER A 121 -10.23 -18.45 19.69
N LEU A 122 -10.60 -19.56 20.30
CA LEU A 122 -9.77 -20.77 20.28
C LEU A 122 -9.52 -21.29 18.88
N GLU A 123 -10.52 -21.25 18.02
CA GLU A 123 -10.43 -21.65 16.62
C GLU A 123 -9.51 -20.70 15.82
N GLU A 124 -9.58 -19.40 16.07
CA GLU A 124 -8.68 -18.41 15.46
C GLU A 124 -7.23 -18.63 15.91
N GLN A 125 -7.01 -18.91 17.19
CA GLN A 125 -5.68 -19.23 17.73
C GLN A 125 -5.11 -20.53 17.14
N GLU A 126 -5.95 -21.54 16.92
CA GLU A 126 -5.53 -22.80 16.30
C GLU A 126 -5.15 -22.60 14.83
N LEU A 127 -5.97 -21.91 14.06
CA LEU A 127 -5.63 -21.50 12.68
C LEU A 127 -4.33 -20.69 12.62
N PHE A 128 -4.14 -19.76 13.54
CA PHE A 128 -2.90 -18.98 13.62
C PHE A 128 -1.67 -19.86 13.82
N LYS A 129 -1.74 -20.87 14.72
CA LYS A 129 -0.64 -21.81 14.96
C LYS A 129 -0.32 -22.64 13.71
N ILE A 130 -1.34 -23.10 12.97
CA ILE A 130 -1.18 -23.83 11.72
C ILE A 130 -0.50 -22.95 10.67
N ILE A 131 -0.97 -21.72 10.47
CA ILE A 131 -0.40 -20.75 9.54
C ILE A 131 1.07 -20.47 9.89
N LEU A 132 1.35 -20.18 11.14
CA LEU A 132 2.70 -19.91 11.64
C LEU A 132 3.65 -21.08 11.37
N SER A 133 3.20 -22.32 11.64
CA SER A 133 3.99 -23.52 11.37
C SER A 133 4.28 -23.72 9.88
N LYS A 134 3.28 -23.50 9.02
CA LYS A 134 3.36 -23.75 7.58
C LYS A 134 4.21 -22.67 6.86
N TYR A 135 4.08 -21.41 7.23
CA TYR A 135 4.67 -20.28 6.49
C TYR A 135 5.86 -19.61 7.19
N LYS A 136 6.41 -20.17 8.26
CA LYS A 136 7.53 -19.60 9.03
C LYS A 136 8.78 -19.25 8.20
N SER A 137 9.01 -19.95 7.08
CA SER A 137 10.13 -19.71 6.17
C SER A 137 9.86 -18.65 5.09
N ASN A 138 8.60 -18.22 4.92
CA ASN A 138 8.21 -17.20 3.96
C ASN A 138 7.44 -16.07 4.66
N GLN A 139 8.17 -15.02 5.04
CA GLN A 139 7.60 -13.92 5.83
C GLN A 139 6.45 -13.18 5.12
N LEU A 140 6.53 -13.00 3.79
CA LEU A 140 5.47 -12.32 3.03
C LEU A 140 4.19 -13.17 3.00
N ALA A 141 4.32 -14.46 2.72
CA ALA A 141 3.19 -15.40 2.74
C ALA A 141 2.59 -15.49 4.15
N LEU A 142 3.41 -15.58 5.19
CA LEU A 142 2.97 -15.59 6.58
C LEU A 142 2.16 -14.33 6.91
N PHE A 143 2.69 -13.17 6.58
CA PHE A 143 2.00 -11.89 6.81
C PHE A 143 0.66 -11.83 6.08
N ALA A 144 0.64 -12.18 4.79
CA ALA A 144 -0.57 -12.21 3.98
C ALA A 144 -1.64 -13.16 4.55
N LYS A 145 -1.24 -14.36 4.99
CA LYS A 145 -2.15 -15.36 5.58
C LYS A 145 -2.69 -14.92 6.95
N ILE A 146 -1.88 -14.28 7.79
CA ILE A 146 -2.35 -13.70 9.03
C ILE A 146 -3.39 -12.59 8.75
N MET A 147 -3.14 -11.72 7.79
CA MET A 147 -4.09 -10.68 7.40
C MET A 147 -5.40 -11.25 6.85
N GLN A 148 -5.33 -12.36 6.09
CA GLN A 148 -6.52 -13.08 5.63
C GLN A 148 -7.31 -13.65 6.82
N LEU A 149 -6.63 -14.32 7.77
CA LEU A 149 -7.26 -14.88 8.98
C LEU A 149 -7.99 -13.80 9.78
N GLU A 150 -7.31 -12.70 10.07
CA GLU A 150 -7.89 -11.60 10.86
C GLU A 150 -9.06 -10.90 10.15
N SER A 151 -9.00 -10.80 8.83
CA SER A 151 -10.05 -10.13 8.06
C SER A 151 -11.27 -11.01 7.84
N SER A 152 -11.07 -12.23 7.36
CA SER A 152 -12.09 -13.27 7.20
C SER A 152 -11.43 -14.63 6.97
N PRO A 153 -11.61 -15.62 7.84
CA PRO A 153 -10.98 -16.93 7.69
C PRO A 153 -11.28 -17.62 6.36
N SER A 154 -12.44 -17.36 5.75
CA SER A 154 -12.79 -17.92 4.44
C SER A 154 -11.82 -17.52 3.32
N LEU A 155 -11.10 -16.40 3.47
CA LEU A 155 -10.05 -15.99 2.52
C LEU A 155 -8.86 -16.95 2.52
N LEU A 156 -8.64 -17.70 3.60
CA LEU A 156 -7.59 -18.71 3.66
C LEU A 156 -7.82 -19.83 2.65
N LEU A 157 -9.06 -20.12 2.31
CA LEU A 157 -9.45 -21.16 1.35
C LEU A 157 -9.32 -20.72 -0.11
N GLU A 158 -8.89 -19.49 -0.35
CA GLU A 158 -8.74 -18.92 -1.67
C GLU A 158 -7.26 -18.85 -2.06
N THR A 159 -7.02 -18.88 -3.38
CA THR A 159 -5.69 -18.63 -3.92
C THR A 159 -5.31 -17.17 -3.65
N LEU A 160 -4.10 -16.95 -3.17
CA LEU A 160 -3.53 -15.62 -2.99
C LEU A 160 -2.38 -15.44 -3.99
N ASP A 161 -2.47 -14.41 -4.83
CA ASP A 161 -1.32 -13.95 -5.60
C ASP A 161 -0.46 -13.06 -4.70
N LEU A 162 0.67 -13.59 -4.25
CA LEU A 162 1.59 -12.85 -3.38
C LEU A 162 2.18 -11.62 -4.07
N LYS A 163 2.31 -11.65 -5.40
CA LYS A 163 2.80 -10.50 -6.15
C LYS A 163 1.76 -9.38 -6.17
N GLU A 164 0.49 -9.72 -6.40
CA GLU A 164 -0.60 -8.74 -6.33
C GLU A 164 -0.72 -8.17 -4.91
N PHE A 165 -0.56 -9.01 -3.89
CA PHE A 165 -0.56 -8.59 -2.50
C PHE A 165 0.61 -7.66 -2.15
N GLU A 166 1.82 -7.96 -2.64
CA GLU A 166 3.01 -7.12 -2.51
C GLU A 166 2.82 -5.76 -3.18
N GLU A 167 2.30 -5.76 -4.40
CA GLU A 167 1.98 -4.52 -5.14
C GLU A 167 0.89 -3.70 -4.44
N MET A 168 -0.11 -4.34 -3.85
CA MET A 168 -1.19 -3.68 -3.11
C MET A 168 -0.68 -2.96 -1.87
N LEU A 169 0.29 -3.55 -1.16
CA LEU A 169 0.89 -2.98 0.04
C LEU A 169 2.09 -2.07 -0.25
N ASP A 170 2.43 -1.88 -1.53
CA ASP A 170 3.60 -1.09 -1.97
C ASP A 170 4.93 -1.57 -1.35
N LEU A 171 5.06 -2.88 -1.18
CA LEU A 171 6.26 -3.51 -0.64
C LEU A 171 7.29 -3.67 -1.76
N SER A 172 8.51 -3.18 -1.55
CA SER A 172 9.61 -3.28 -2.53
C SER A 172 10.41 -4.56 -2.31
N VAL A 173 9.81 -5.71 -2.46
CA VAL A 173 10.48 -7.00 -2.27
C VAL A 173 10.65 -7.69 -3.62
N ASN A 174 11.88 -8.02 -3.99
CA ASN A 174 12.18 -8.82 -5.18
C ASN A 174 12.00 -10.30 -4.84
N HIS A 175 10.82 -10.82 -5.04
CA HIS A 175 10.58 -12.26 -4.94
C HIS A 175 10.36 -12.89 -6.32
N GLU A 176 10.95 -14.07 -6.53
CA GLU A 176 10.59 -14.95 -7.62
C GLU A 176 9.12 -15.35 -7.51
N LYS A 177 8.47 -15.56 -8.65
CA LYS A 177 7.04 -15.88 -8.75
C LYS A 177 6.64 -17.03 -7.82
N PHE A 178 6.03 -16.73 -6.69
CA PHE A 178 5.31 -17.73 -5.91
C PHE A 178 3.82 -17.57 -6.18
N VAL A 179 3.29 -18.45 -7.02
CA VAL A 179 1.86 -18.72 -7.09
C VAL A 179 1.58 -19.75 -6.01
N GLU A 180 0.89 -19.36 -4.95
CA GLU A 180 0.52 -20.31 -3.92
C GLU A 180 -0.75 -21.05 -4.34
N TYR A 181 -0.61 -22.35 -4.57
CA TYR A 181 -1.76 -23.23 -4.74
C TYR A 181 -2.46 -23.45 -3.40
N GLN A 182 -3.78 -23.53 -3.45
CA GLN A 182 -4.58 -24.00 -2.31
C GLN A 182 -4.11 -25.39 -1.90
N ASP A 183 -3.50 -25.51 -0.76
CA ASP A 183 -3.20 -26.78 -0.13
C ASP A 183 -3.58 -26.69 1.34
N TYR A 184 -4.90 -26.64 1.58
CA TYR A 184 -5.39 -26.71 2.94
C TYR A 184 -5.82 -28.12 3.27
N SER A 185 -5.34 -28.61 4.41
CA SER A 185 -5.83 -29.84 4.97
C SER A 185 -7.32 -29.68 5.32
N LYS A 186 -8.06 -30.77 5.33
CA LYS A 186 -9.46 -30.79 5.77
C LYS A 186 -9.66 -30.16 7.17
N GLU A 187 -8.64 -30.25 8.01
CA GLU A 187 -8.59 -29.66 9.34
C GLU A 187 -8.69 -28.13 9.31
N VAL A 188 -7.97 -27.47 8.41
CA VAL A 188 -8.06 -26.00 8.23
C VAL A 188 -9.44 -25.60 7.71
N GLU A 189 -9.96 -26.36 6.74
CA GLU A 189 -11.29 -26.11 6.20
C GLU A 189 -12.37 -26.24 7.28
N ASP A 190 -12.32 -27.31 8.09
CA ASP A 190 -13.25 -27.54 9.20
C ASP A 190 -13.19 -26.42 10.26
N LEU A 191 -11.99 -25.89 10.56
CA LEU A 191 -11.82 -24.76 11.48
C LEU A 191 -12.37 -23.45 10.88
N VAL A 192 -12.10 -23.19 9.60
CA VAL A 192 -12.63 -22.01 8.90
C VAL A 192 -14.15 -21.99 8.93
N TYR A 193 -14.81 -23.12 8.69
CA TYR A 193 -16.28 -23.20 8.70
C TYR A 193 -16.89 -23.06 10.10
N LYS A 194 -16.13 -23.28 11.17
CA LYS A 194 -16.60 -23.03 12.56
C LYS A 194 -16.62 -21.54 12.90
N ILE A 195 -15.87 -20.71 12.18
CA ILE A 195 -15.76 -19.27 12.45
C ILE A 195 -16.68 -18.50 11.49
N ASP A 196 -17.91 -18.21 11.91
CA ASP A 196 -18.81 -17.35 11.14
C ASP A 196 -18.25 -15.91 11.03
N LYS A 197 -17.88 -15.34 12.19
CA LYS A 197 -17.28 -14.00 12.29
C LYS A 197 -16.07 -14.04 13.22
N THR A 198 -14.98 -13.41 12.77
CA THR A 198 -13.80 -13.26 13.64
C THR A 198 -14.11 -12.42 14.87
N SER A 199 -13.32 -12.60 15.93
CA SER A 199 -13.37 -11.77 17.13
C SER A 199 -13.24 -10.29 16.79
N LYS A 200 -12.33 -9.96 15.87
CA LYS A 200 -12.13 -8.60 15.31
C LYS A 200 -13.40 -8.07 14.62
N MET A 201 -14.05 -8.88 13.79
CA MET A 201 -15.28 -8.48 13.11
C MET A 201 -16.43 -8.23 14.08
N LYS A 202 -16.56 -9.07 15.13
CA LYS A 202 -17.59 -8.90 16.17
C LYS A 202 -17.40 -7.57 16.91
N GLU A 203 -16.18 -7.25 17.33
CA GLU A 203 -15.90 -5.97 18.00
C GLU A 203 -16.05 -4.77 17.08
N LEU A 204 -15.66 -4.89 15.79
CA LEU A 204 -15.88 -3.85 14.79
C LEU A 204 -17.37 -3.52 14.63
N LEU A 205 -18.24 -4.53 14.54
CA LEU A 205 -19.68 -4.33 14.42
C LEU A 205 -20.26 -3.64 15.67
N LYS A 206 -19.81 -4.01 16.88
CA LYS A 206 -20.21 -3.32 18.12
C LYS A 206 -19.79 -1.86 18.12
N LEU A 207 -18.54 -1.60 17.69
CA LEU A 207 -18.00 -0.23 17.60
C LEU A 207 -18.79 0.62 16.61
N ILE A 208 -19.07 0.09 15.42
CA ILE A 208 -19.87 0.79 14.39
C ILE A 208 -21.25 1.11 14.93
N ASN A 209 -21.94 0.14 15.52
CA ASN A 209 -23.28 0.33 16.09
C ASN A 209 -23.30 1.41 17.18
N ARG A 210 -22.27 1.47 18.02
CA ARG A 210 -22.12 2.52 19.03
C ARG A 210 -21.95 3.90 18.39
N ILE A 211 -21.04 4.03 17.41
CA ILE A 211 -20.77 5.29 16.71
C ILE A 211 -22.02 5.81 16.00
N VAL A 212 -22.72 4.93 15.30
CA VAL A 212 -23.97 5.27 14.58
C VAL A 212 -25.07 5.61 15.57
N GLY A 213 -25.18 4.88 16.70
CA GLY A 213 -26.13 5.20 17.77
C GLY A 213 -25.89 6.58 18.41
N GLU A 214 -24.67 7.10 18.35
CA GLU A 214 -24.33 8.48 18.75
C GLU A 214 -24.58 9.52 17.64
N SER A 215 -25.30 9.16 16.59
CA SER A 215 -25.54 10.01 15.39
C SER A 215 -24.26 10.46 14.68
N LYS A 216 -23.19 9.66 14.76
CA LYS A 216 -21.92 9.88 14.07
C LYS A 216 -21.79 8.95 12.87
N THR A 217 -20.86 9.28 11.97
CA THR A 217 -20.51 8.45 10.82
C THR A 217 -19.19 7.74 11.06
N ALA A 218 -19.05 6.55 10.49
CA ALA A 218 -17.81 5.76 10.53
C ALA A 218 -17.35 5.46 9.11
N ILE A 219 -16.04 5.55 8.86
CA ILE A 219 -15.39 5.04 7.65
C ILE A 219 -14.58 3.83 8.06
N VAL A 220 -14.81 2.70 7.40
CA VAL A 220 -14.08 1.46 7.67
C VAL A 220 -13.21 1.11 6.47
N TRP A 221 -11.92 0.95 6.72
CA TRP A 221 -10.96 0.53 5.71
C TRP A 221 -10.77 -0.98 5.78
N CYS A 222 -10.96 -1.65 4.65
CA CYS A 222 -10.74 -3.09 4.50
C CYS A 222 -9.66 -3.33 3.44
N ILE A 223 -8.71 -4.21 3.74
CA ILE A 223 -7.66 -4.58 2.80
C ILE A 223 -8.23 -5.47 1.70
N PHE A 224 -9.08 -6.43 2.06
CA PHE A 224 -9.68 -7.37 1.12
C PHE A 224 -11.10 -6.94 0.74
N VAL A 225 -11.37 -6.84 -0.56
CA VAL A 225 -12.68 -6.45 -1.10
C VAL A 225 -13.80 -7.38 -0.60
N LYS A 226 -13.54 -8.68 -0.49
CA LYS A 226 -14.53 -9.64 0.03
C LYS A 226 -14.91 -9.36 1.48
N THR A 227 -13.96 -8.95 2.32
CA THR A 227 -14.23 -8.53 3.71
C THR A 227 -15.15 -7.32 3.74
N MET A 228 -14.96 -6.36 2.83
CA MET A 228 -15.83 -5.20 2.70
C MET A 228 -17.28 -5.61 2.36
N TYR A 229 -17.47 -6.52 1.40
CA TYR A 229 -18.81 -7.03 1.07
C TYR A 229 -19.46 -7.80 2.21
N LYS A 230 -18.69 -8.62 2.94
CA LYS A 230 -19.17 -9.35 4.12
C LYS A 230 -19.61 -8.39 5.22
N LEU A 231 -18.78 -7.38 5.52
CA LEU A 231 -19.11 -6.33 6.49
C LEU A 231 -20.40 -5.58 6.09
N LYS A 232 -20.52 -5.17 4.81
CA LYS A 232 -21.73 -4.53 4.31
C LYS A 232 -22.96 -5.41 4.47
N SER A 233 -22.86 -6.71 4.20
CA SER A 233 -23.96 -7.66 4.41
C SER A 233 -24.35 -7.78 5.88
N ASP A 234 -23.38 -7.77 6.78
CA ASP A 234 -23.64 -7.92 8.23
C ASP A 234 -24.22 -6.64 8.86
N LEU A 235 -23.91 -5.47 8.31
CA LEU A 235 -24.50 -4.19 8.74
C LEU A 235 -25.93 -3.98 8.24
N ASN A 236 -26.36 -4.69 7.21
CA ASN A 236 -27.72 -4.60 6.65
C ASN A 236 -28.71 -5.61 7.29
N LYS A 237 -28.26 -6.45 8.22
CA LYS A 237 -29.08 -7.39 9.00
C LYS A 237 -29.58 -6.77 10.29
#